data_93d368729f3046bbad5c83dbd95a6c3c
#
_entry.id   93d368729f3046bbad5c83dbd95a6c3c
#
_cell.length_a   1.000
_cell.length_b   1.000
_cell.length_c   1.000
_cell.angle_alpha   90.00
_cell.angle_beta   90.00
_cell.angle_gamma   90.00
#
_symmetry.space_group_name_H-M   'P 1'
#
loop_
_entity.id
_entity.type
_entity.pdbx_description
1 polymer ?
#
loop_
_entity_poly.entity_id
_entity_poly.type
_entity_poly.pdbx_seq_one_letter_code
_entity_poly.pdbx_strand_id
1 'polypeptide(L)'
;MKNIRLVINNDIQKKEREKFFVKKELQCILNLYAKMVSNGSWKDYSLSSGIKEVSFDVYQRASDKPVLRILKNLKPNHYNEKYLIKDKNGNILKKSENLNQLIDKTRWNKLRLIK
;
A
#
# COMPACT_ATOMS: atom_id res chain seq x y z
N MET A 1 -31.86 -2.36 19.58
CA MET A 1 -31.29 -1.13 19.05
C MET A 1 -29.80 -1.25 18.75
N LYS A 2 -29.01 -1.72 19.70
CA LYS A 2 -27.58 -1.89 19.47
C LYS A 2 -27.27 -2.85 18.33
N ASN A 3 -28.05 -3.92 18.18
CA ASN A 3 -27.83 -4.91 17.13
C ASN A 3 -28.05 -4.31 15.72
N ILE A 4 -29.07 -3.47 15.58
CA ILE A 4 -29.37 -2.81 14.31
C ILE A 4 -28.23 -1.86 13.94
N ARG A 5 -27.73 -1.10 14.92
CA ARG A 5 -26.59 -0.21 14.70
C ARG A 5 -25.36 -0.97 14.28
N LEU A 6 -25.09 -2.11 14.91
CA LEU A 6 -23.92 -2.92 14.59
C LEU A 6 -24.00 -3.44 13.16
N VAL A 7 -25.16 -3.85 12.69
CA VAL A 7 -25.35 -4.31 11.33
C VAL A 7 -25.08 -3.17 10.33
N ILE A 8 -25.64 -2.00 10.60
CA ILE A 8 -25.42 -0.82 9.74
C ILE A 8 -23.95 -0.42 9.74
N ASN A 9 -23.33 -0.41 10.92
CA ASN A 9 -21.91 -0.07 11.04
C ASN A 9 -21.02 -1.07 10.31
N ASN A 10 -21.37 -2.34 10.34
CA ASN A 10 -20.62 -3.36 9.62
C ASN A 10 -20.68 -3.14 8.11
N ASP A 11 -21.84 -2.78 7.59
CA ASP A 11 -21.98 -2.50 6.17
C ASP A 11 -21.17 -1.27 5.77
N ILE A 12 -21.23 -0.21 6.57
CA ILE A 12 -20.46 1.00 6.33
C ILE A 12 -18.96 0.69 6.41
N GLN A 13 -18.53 -0.04 7.44
CA GLN A 13 -17.12 -0.42 7.59
C GLN A 13 -16.65 -1.28 6.43
N LYS A 14 -17.48 -2.17 5.93
CA LYS A 14 -17.12 -3.01 4.78
C LYS A 14 -16.93 -2.14 3.54
N LYS A 15 -17.82 -1.19 3.28
CA LYS A 15 -17.68 -0.28 2.14
C LYS A 15 -16.43 0.58 2.26
N GLU A 16 -16.15 1.07 3.46
CA GLU A 16 -14.95 1.89 3.69
C GLU A 16 -13.68 1.08 3.55
N ARG A 17 -13.69 -0.17 4.00
CA ARG A 17 -12.53 -1.07 3.82
C ARG A 17 -12.26 -1.35 2.35
N GLU A 18 -13.31 -1.39 1.52
CA GLU A 18 -13.14 -1.53 0.07
C GLU A 18 -12.51 -0.29 -0.56
N LYS A 19 -12.58 0.85 0.13
CA LYS A 19 -12.01 2.12 -0.33
C LYS A 19 -10.66 2.44 0.31
N PHE A 20 -10.09 1.50 1.03
CA PHE A 20 -8.80 1.67 1.69
C PHE A 20 -8.11 0.31 1.78
N PHE A 21 -6.93 0.28 2.37
CA PHE A 21 -6.28 -1.00 2.68
C PHE A 21 -7.10 -1.74 3.72
N VAL A 22 -7.38 -3.01 3.48
CA VAL A 22 -7.98 -3.84 4.52
C VAL A 22 -6.90 -4.23 5.53
N LYS A 23 -7.32 -4.69 6.70
CA LYS A 23 -6.41 -4.97 7.82
C LYS A 23 -5.27 -5.89 7.42
N LYS A 24 -5.56 -6.97 6.68
CA LYS A 24 -4.55 -7.92 6.25
C LYS A 24 -3.54 -7.30 5.30
N GLU A 25 -4.01 -6.44 4.42
CA GLU A 25 -3.15 -5.73 3.48
C GLU A 25 -2.20 -4.80 4.23
N LEU A 26 -2.76 -4.00 5.13
CA LEU A 26 -1.95 -3.06 5.90
C LEU A 26 -0.95 -3.78 6.78
N GLN A 27 -1.35 -4.90 7.39
CA GLN A 27 -0.45 -5.73 8.19
C GLN A 27 0.73 -6.22 7.35
N CYS A 28 0.46 -6.69 6.15
CA CYS A 28 1.48 -7.16 5.21
C CYS A 28 2.47 -6.04 4.87
N ILE A 29 1.96 -4.85 4.58
CA ILE A 29 2.79 -3.69 4.25
C ILE A 29 3.61 -3.25 5.46
N LEU A 30 3.01 -3.22 6.65
CA LEU A 30 3.72 -2.79 7.86
C LEU A 30 4.81 -3.78 8.27
N ASN A 31 4.61 -5.08 8.03
CA ASN A 31 5.65 -6.07 8.25
C ASN A 31 6.86 -5.80 7.35
N LEU A 32 6.61 -5.49 6.09
CA LEU A 32 7.67 -5.11 5.16
C LEU A 32 8.33 -3.80 5.61
N TYR A 33 7.54 -2.82 6.02
CA TYR A 33 8.05 -1.54 6.48
C TYR A 33 9.01 -1.71 7.66
N ALA A 34 8.62 -2.51 8.65
CA ALA A 34 9.46 -2.76 9.81
C ALA A 34 10.81 -3.37 9.40
N LYS A 35 10.80 -4.31 8.47
CA LYS A 35 12.01 -4.93 7.95
C LYS A 35 12.91 -3.90 7.25
N MET A 36 12.31 -3.06 6.44
CA MET A 36 13.07 -2.07 5.66
C MET A 36 13.57 -0.92 6.51
N VAL A 37 12.88 -0.58 7.59
CA VAL A 37 13.38 0.39 8.57
C VAL A 37 14.56 -0.22 9.33
N SER A 38 14.46 -1.49 9.72
CA SER A 38 15.53 -2.17 10.44
C SER A 38 16.84 -2.20 9.67
N ASN A 39 16.77 -2.35 8.34
CA ASN A 39 17.98 -2.39 7.52
C ASN A 39 18.42 -1.00 7.04
N GLY A 40 17.74 0.06 7.49
CA GLY A 40 18.11 1.44 7.18
C GLY A 40 17.63 1.95 5.83
N SER A 41 16.85 1.16 5.09
CA SER A 41 16.40 1.56 3.75
C SER A 41 15.30 2.62 3.78
N TRP A 42 14.40 2.53 4.75
CA TRP A 42 13.25 3.43 4.86
C TRP A 42 13.29 4.15 6.19
N LYS A 43 12.81 5.41 6.20
CA LYS A 43 12.81 6.26 7.40
C LYS A 43 11.42 6.60 7.88
N ASP A 44 10.47 6.77 6.96
CA ASP A 44 9.13 7.23 7.31
C ASP A 44 8.15 6.79 6.27
N TYR A 45 6.87 6.89 6.59
CA TYR A 45 5.80 6.60 5.66
C TYR A 45 4.62 7.54 5.86
N SER A 46 3.76 7.63 4.85
CA SER A 46 2.47 8.29 4.95
C SER A 46 1.44 7.46 4.19
N LEU A 47 0.18 7.68 4.53
CA LEU A 47 -0.94 7.05 3.84
C LEU A 47 -1.70 8.10 3.05
N SER A 48 -1.98 7.80 1.80
CA SER A 48 -2.75 8.69 0.94
C SER A 48 -4.02 7.97 0.49
N SER A 49 -5.13 8.68 0.50
CA SER A 49 -6.42 8.11 0.14
C SER A 49 -7.08 8.99 -0.92
N GLY A 50 -7.50 8.36 -2.00
CA GLY A 50 -8.19 9.04 -3.09
C GLY A 50 -9.39 8.25 -3.57
N ILE A 51 -10.07 8.77 -4.58
CA ILE A 51 -11.26 8.12 -5.12
C ILE A 51 -10.91 6.84 -5.87
N LYS A 52 -9.81 6.85 -6.59
CA LYS A 52 -9.41 5.74 -7.46
C LYS A 52 -8.36 4.85 -6.84
N GLU A 53 -7.60 5.35 -5.89
CA GLU A 53 -6.49 4.60 -5.34
C GLU A 53 -6.16 5.03 -3.92
N VAL A 54 -5.57 4.12 -3.18
CA VAL A 54 -4.96 4.41 -1.88
C VAL A 54 -3.50 3.98 -1.96
N SER A 55 -2.63 4.64 -1.17
CA SER A 55 -1.23 4.32 -1.24
C SER A 55 -0.55 4.40 0.12
N PHE A 56 0.48 3.58 0.25
CA PHE A 56 1.44 3.60 1.34
C PHE A 56 2.73 4.17 0.76
N ASP A 57 3.04 5.40 1.13
CA ASP A 57 4.15 6.14 0.58
C ASP A 57 5.34 6.08 1.52
N VAL A 58 6.51 5.73 1.00
CA VAL A 58 7.70 5.48 1.79
C VAL A 58 8.75 6.54 1.52
N TYR A 59 9.40 7.01 2.57
CA TYR A 59 10.38 8.09 2.52
C TYR A 59 11.72 7.63 3.07
N GLN A 60 12.79 8.14 2.46
CA GLN A 60 14.14 8.01 3.01
C GLN A 60 14.48 9.23 3.86
N ARG A 61 13.86 10.36 3.58
CA ARG A 61 13.97 11.60 4.35
C ARG A 61 12.58 12.22 4.46
N ALA A 62 12.27 12.74 5.63
CA ALA A 62 10.94 13.27 5.90
C ALA A 62 10.53 14.42 4.98
N SER A 63 11.49 15.20 4.49
CA SER A 63 11.23 16.36 3.62
C SER A 63 11.22 16.03 2.15
N ASP A 64 11.59 14.81 1.78
CA ASP A 64 11.70 14.42 0.37
C ASP A 64 10.37 13.92 -0.18
N LYS A 65 10.34 13.74 -1.51
CA LYS A 65 9.24 13.03 -2.15
C LYS A 65 9.34 11.55 -1.79
N PRO A 66 8.21 10.82 -1.80
CA PRO A 66 8.27 9.39 -1.56
C PRO A 66 9.21 8.72 -2.54
N VAL A 67 10.09 7.86 -2.03
CA VAL A 67 11.01 7.10 -2.90
C VAL A 67 10.30 5.91 -3.52
N LEU A 68 9.22 5.47 -2.89
CA LEU A 68 8.46 4.30 -3.33
C LEU A 68 7.03 4.44 -2.86
N ARG A 69 6.10 3.94 -3.66
CA ARG A 69 4.69 3.95 -3.30
C ARG A 69 4.09 2.58 -3.57
N ILE A 70 3.41 2.04 -2.57
CA ILE A 70 2.65 0.80 -2.70
C ILE A 70 1.19 1.21 -2.84
N LEU A 71 0.59 0.96 -3.99
CA LEU A 71 -0.75 1.41 -4.31
C LEU A 71 -1.73 0.25 -4.35
N LYS A 72 -2.94 0.53 -3.89
CA LYS A 72 -4.10 -0.32 -4.14
C LYS A 72 -5.03 0.44 -5.06
N ASN A 73 -5.25 -0.09 -6.24
CA ASN A 73 -6.15 0.49 -7.22
C ASN A 73 -7.58 0.03 -6.89
N LEU A 74 -8.45 0.99 -6.58
CA LEU A 74 -9.81 0.69 -6.17
C LEU A 74 -10.73 0.33 -7.33
N LYS A 75 -10.36 0.74 -8.55
CA LYS A 75 -11.10 0.44 -9.78
C LYS A 75 -10.13 0.05 -10.88
N PRO A 76 -9.49 -1.11 -10.77
CA PRO A 76 -8.51 -1.52 -11.77
C PRO A 76 -9.16 -1.85 -13.11
N ASN A 77 -8.50 -1.50 -14.20
CA ASN A 77 -8.92 -1.88 -15.54
C ASN A 77 -8.69 -3.37 -15.78
N HIS A 78 -7.62 -3.91 -15.19
CA HIS A 78 -7.29 -5.33 -15.23
C HIS A 78 -7.02 -5.82 -13.82
N TYR A 79 -7.35 -7.09 -13.55
CA TYR A 79 -7.17 -7.66 -12.22
C TYR A 79 -5.70 -7.62 -11.76
N ASN A 80 -4.74 -7.72 -12.68
CA ASN A 80 -3.33 -7.69 -12.33
C ASN A 80 -2.80 -6.28 -12.03
N GLU A 81 -3.67 -5.27 -12.13
CA GLU A 81 -3.33 -3.90 -11.78
C GLU A 81 -3.95 -3.47 -10.45
N LYS A 82 -4.46 -4.42 -9.68
CA LYS A 82 -5.07 -4.12 -8.39
C LYS A 82 -4.06 -3.55 -7.41
N TYR A 83 -2.85 -4.09 -7.41
CA TYR A 83 -1.76 -3.60 -6.55
C TYR A 83 -0.56 -3.24 -7.41
N LEU A 84 0.02 -2.09 -7.13
CA LEU A 84 1.14 -1.56 -7.90
C LEU A 84 2.24 -1.07 -6.96
N ILE A 85 3.48 -1.17 -7.43
CA ILE A 85 4.61 -0.48 -6.79
C ILE A 85 5.13 0.53 -7.79
N LYS A 86 5.17 1.79 -7.39
CA LYS A 86 5.68 2.89 -8.21
C LYS A 86 6.91 3.52 -7.58
N ASP A 87 7.82 3.98 -8.42
CA ASP A 87 9.00 4.72 -7.96
C ASP A 87 8.66 6.21 -7.77
N LYS A 88 9.67 7.01 -7.42
CA LYS A 88 9.48 8.44 -7.15
C LYS A 88 9.03 9.23 -8.38
N ASN A 89 9.24 8.71 -9.58
CA ASN A 89 8.85 9.36 -10.83
C ASN A 89 7.48 8.88 -11.33
N GLY A 90 6.84 7.98 -10.59
CA GLY A 90 5.54 7.45 -10.97
C GLY A 90 5.60 6.26 -11.90
N ASN A 91 6.79 5.73 -12.18
CA ASN A 91 6.94 4.55 -13.01
C ASN A 91 6.51 3.31 -12.26
N ILE A 92 5.76 2.43 -12.93
CA ILE A 92 5.32 1.17 -12.33
C ILE A 92 6.47 0.19 -12.36
N LEU A 93 6.92 -0.22 -11.17
CA LEU A 93 8.00 -1.19 -11.02
C LEU A 93 7.48 -2.63 -11.02
N LYS A 94 6.34 -2.85 -10.38
CA LYS A 94 5.69 -4.16 -10.29
C LYS A 94 4.20 -3.98 -10.19
N LYS A 95 3.46 -5.01 -10.62
CA LYS A 95 2.01 -5.04 -10.48
C LYS A 95 1.55 -6.48 -10.24
N SER A 96 0.44 -6.64 -9.53
CA SER A 96 -0.12 -7.95 -9.21
C SER A 96 -1.57 -7.83 -8.78
N GLU A 97 -2.31 -8.91 -8.89
CA GLU A 97 -3.65 -9.01 -8.32
C GLU A 97 -3.62 -9.35 -6.83
N ASN A 98 -2.46 -9.77 -6.32
CA ASN A 98 -2.28 -10.22 -4.95
C ASN A 98 -1.14 -9.46 -4.30
N LEU A 99 -1.43 -8.78 -3.20
CA LEU A 99 -0.45 -7.95 -2.51
C LEU A 99 0.70 -8.77 -1.92
N ASN A 100 0.41 -9.92 -1.34
CA ASN A 100 1.46 -10.79 -0.80
C ASN A 100 2.44 -11.22 -1.88
N GLN A 101 1.92 -11.61 -3.04
CA GLN A 101 2.76 -11.97 -4.17
C GLN A 101 3.58 -10.80 -4.66
N LEU A 102 2.97 -9.60 -4.70
CA LEU A 102 3.66 -8.40 -5.13
C LEU A 102 4.86 -8.14 -4.23
N ILE A 103 4.66 -8.21 -2.92
CA ILE A 103 5.72 -7.97 -1.94
C ILE A 103 6.78 -9.05 -2.00
N ASP A 104 6.37 -10.32 -2.08
CA ASP A 104 7.32 -11.43 -2.09
C ASP A 104 8.18 -11.47 -3.35
N LYS A 105 7.61 -11.11 -4.50
CA LYS A 105 8.33 -11.13 -5.78
C LYS A 105 9.21 -9.92 -5.99
N THR A 106 9.02 -8.87 -5.23
CA THR A 106 9.80 -7.65 -5.38
C THR A 106 11.14 -7.81 -4.70
N ARG A 107 12.20 -7.46 -5.43
CA ARG A 107 13.56 -7.53 -4.90
C ARG A 107 13.91 -6.21 -4.23
N TRP A 108 13.54 -6.09 -2.99
CA TRP A 108 13.69 -4.85 -2.23
C TRP A 108 15.14 -4.38 -2.12
N ASN A 109 16.09 -5.30 -2.05
CA ASN A 109 17.50 -4.95 -2.01
C ASN A 109 17.97 -4.23 -3.28
N LYS A 110 17.45 -4.64 -4.43
CA LYS A 110 17.77 -3.96 -5.69
C LYS A 110 17.10 -2.60 -5.78
N LEU A 111 15.86 -2.47 -5.29
CA LEU A 111 15.19 -1.19 -5.28
C LEU A 111 15.90 -0.17 -4.41
N ARG A 112 16.59 -0.62 -3.37
CA ARG A 112 17.36 0.24 -2.50
C ARG A 112 18.51 0.93 -3.22
N LEU A 113 19.00 0.33 -4.28
CA LEU A 113 20.12 0.87 -5.06
C LEU A 113 19.71 1.96 -6.06
N ILE A 114 18.42 2.20 -6.21
CA ILE A 114 17.88 3.19 -7.16
C ILE A 114 17.94 4.61 -6.58
N LYS A 115 18.64 4.83 -5.58
CA LYS A 115 18.75 6.15 -4.95
C LYS A 115 19.30 7.22 -5.89
#